data_51b3593ad9fe6e6c0b6587c365494e9b
#
_entry.id   51b3593ad9fe6e6c0b6587c365494e9b
#
_cell.length_a   1.000
_cell.length_b   1.000
_cell.length_c   1.000
_cell.angle_alpha   90.00
_cell.angle_beta   90.00
_cell.angle_gamma   90.00
#
_symmetry.space_group_name_H-M   'P 1'
#
loop_
_entity.id
_entity.type
_entity.pdbx_description
1 polymer ?
#
loop_
_entity_poly.entity_id
_entity_poly.type
_entity_poly.pdbx_seq_one_letter_code
_entity_poly.pdbx_strand_id
1 'polypeptide(L)'
;MVQDETVEQNWYEDDNEGEVGYSFKEYDVTSTPNDFNTKTIIDFIESGLFKIPGFQRNYVWDIKRASKLIESLIIGLPIPQVFLYEEGKNNYLVVDGQQRLLTIYFFSKKRFPKKDKRFELRQIFEENGKFPDEYLYNDDYFDDFKLKLNDTTILEKNKLHGINYATLGEFKNSFDLRTIRNIMIKQNFPSDDDSAMFEIFNRLNSPKLSSFYTLHFNFFRICF
;
A
#
# COMPACT_ATOMS: atom_id res chain seq x y z
N MET A 1 25.67 -24.89 -75.22
CA MET A 1 24.60 -23.96 -74.87
C MET A 1 23.90 -24.58 -73.69
N VAL A 2 24.26 -24.10 -72.52
CA VAL A 2 23.63 -24.51 -71.23
C VAL A 2 22.87 -23.28 -70.82
N GLN A 3 21.55 -23.38 -70.69
CA GLN A 3 20.69 -22.31 -70.17
C GLN A 3 20.66 -22.45 -68.68
N ASP A 4 21.01 -21.37 -68.05
CA ASP A 4 21.02 -21.18 -66.57
C ASP A 4 19.59 -20.74 -66.19
N GLU A 5 18.83 -21.62 -65.52
CA GLU A 5 17.54 -21.29 -64.93
C GLU A 5 17.77 -20.82 -63.47
N THR A 6 17.76 -19.50 -63.29
CA THR A 6 17.72 -18.88 -62.02
C THR A 6 16.34 -19.07 -61.37
N VAL A 7 16.28 -19.90 -60.34
CA VAL A 7 15.11 -20.07 -59.49
C VAL A 7 15.02 -18.85 -58.57
N GLU A 8 14.10 -17.95 -58.84
CA GLU A 8 13.70 -16.93 -57.88
C GLU A 8 12.96 -17.58 -56.71
N GLN A 9 13.63 -17.65 -55.57
CA GLN A 9 13.02 -18.03 -54.29
C GLN A 9 12.13 -16.88 -53.84
N ASN A 10 10.83 -17.13 -53.85
CA ASN A 10 9.78 -16.24 -53.34
C ASN A 10 9.75 -16.28 -51.83
N TRP A 11 10.28 -15.26 -51.17
CA TRP A 11 10.35 -15.09 -49.69
C TRP A 11 9.09 -14.39 -49.13
N TYR A 12 7.92 -14.69 -49.65
CA TYR A 12 6.69 -14.31 -48.98
C TYR A 12 6.17 -15.52 -48.21
N GLU A 13 6.71 -15.74 -47.01
CA GLU A 13 6.05 -16.54 -46.02
C GLU A 13 4.79 -15.80 -45.55
N ASP A 14 3.68 -16.50 -45.71
CA ASP A 14 2.33 -16.10 -45.33
C ASP A 14 2.28 -16.06 -43.81
N ASP A 15 2.68 -14.91 -43.20
CA ASP A 15 2.50 -14.64 -41.76
C ASP A 15 1.01 -14.39 -41.50
N ASN A 16 0.23 -15.47 -41.53
CA ASN A 16 -1.03 -15.56 -40.85
C ASN A 16 -0.77 -15.63 -39.32
N GLU A 17 -0.08 -14.64 -38.78
CA GLU A 17 -0.19 -14.31 -37.36
C GLU A 17 -1.65 -13.87 -37.13
N GLY A 18 -2.44 -14.77 -36.57
CA GLY A 18 -3.77 -14.46 -36.09
C GLY A 18 -3.70 -13.14 -35.34
N GLU A 19 -4.44 -12.13 -35.77
CA GLU A 19 -4.64 -10.89 -35.05
C GLU A 19 -5.07 -11.28 -33.63
N VAL A 20 -4.13 -11.26 -32.72
CA VAL A 20 -4.44 -11.21 -31.29
C VAL A 20 -5.08 -9.84 -31.12
N GLY A 21 -6.39 -9.80 -31.31
CA GLY A 21 -7.17 -8.60 -31.13
C GLY A 21 -6.95 -8.15 -29.68
N TYR A 22 -6.13 -7.13 -29.49
CA TYR A 22 -6.03 -6.41 -28.22
C TYR A 22 -7.40 -5.79 -27.97
N SER A 23 -8.24 -6.50 -27.25
CA SER A 23 -9.51 -5.97 -26.78
C SER A 23 -9.18 -4.89 -25.75
N PHE A 24 -9.26 -3.63 -26.15
CA PHE A 24 -9.22 -2.52 -25.19
C PHE A 24 -10.45 -2.62 -24.32
N LYS A 25 -10.25 -2.98 -23.05
CA LYS A 25 -11.32 -2.95 -22.06
C LYS A 25 -11.44 -1.51 -21.55
N GLU A 26 -12.58 -0.89 -21.81
CA GLU A 26 -12.91 0.42 -21.26
C GLU A 26 -13.40 0.28 -19.84
N TYR A 27 -12.96 1.19 -18.97
CA TYR A 27 -13.38 1.27 -17.59
C TYR A 27 -13.98 2.66 -17.33
N ASP A 28 -15.18 2.70 -16.80
CA ASP A 28 -15.71 3.91 -16.18
C ASP A 28 -15.42 3.86 -14.69
N VAL A 29 -14.48 4.69 -14.25
CA VAL A 29 -13.95 4.71 -12.88
C VAL A 29 -14.04 6.12 -12.32
N THR A 30 -14.72 6.27 -11.20
CA THR A 30 -14.72 7.51 -10.43
C THR A 30 -13.57 7.48 -9.43
N SER A 31 -12.80 8.58 -9.38
CA SER A 31 -11.68 8.76 -8.45
C SER A 31 -11.94 10.01 -7.61
N THR A 32 -12.12 9.83 -6.31
CA THR A 32 -12.44 10.93 -5.39
C THR A 32 -11.37 11.06 -4.32
N PRO A 33 -10.71 12.24 -4.20
CA PRO A 33 -9.80 12.49 -3.09
C PRO A 33 -10.58 12.61 -1.79
N ASN A 34 -10.03 12.02 -0.73
CA ASN A 34 -10.58 12.08 0.61
C ASN A 34 -9.45 12.12 1.64
N ASP A 35 -9.77 12.51 2.85
CA ASP A 35 -8.80 12.63 3.94
C ASP A 35 -9.36 11.93 5.18
N PHE A 36 -8.66 10.90 5.67
CA PHE A 36 -8.96 10.26 6.95
C PHE A 36 -7.89 10.60 7.98
N ASN A 37 -8.28 10.88 9.21
CA ASN A 37 -7.30 10.97 10.27
C ASN A 37 -6.84 9.57 10.72
N THR A 38 -5.70 9.53 11.39
CA THR A 38 -5.07 8.28 11.84
C THR A 38 -6.01 7.45 12.71
N LYS A 39 -6.79 8.10 13.59
CA LYS A 39 -7.74 7.41 14.47
C LYS A 39 -8.84 6.72 13.67
N THR A 40 -9.43 7.40 12.68
CA THR A 40 -10.43 6.82 11.77
C THR A 40 -9.88 5.60 11.03
N ILE A 41 -8.63 5.68 10.55
CA ILE A 41 -7.98 4.55 9.86
C ILE A 41 -7.85 3.34 10.80
N ILE A 42 -7.44 3.55 12.05
CA ILE A 42 -7.36 2.49 13.05
C ILE A 42 -8.72 1.84 13.25
N ASP A 43 -9.76 2.64 13.45
CA ASP A 43 -11.13 2.15 13.68
C ASP A 43 -11.67 1.38 12.44
N PHE A 44 -11.31 1.78 11.22
CA PHE A 44 -11.72 1.09 9.99
C PHE A 44 -11.02 -0.27 9.83
N ILE A 45 -9.77 -0.39 10.23
CA ILE A 45 -9.08 -1.68 10.25
C ILE A 45 -9.67 -2.60 11.32
N GLU A 46 -9.95 -2.08 12.51
CA GLU A 46 -10.55 -2.85 13.62
C GLU A 46 -11.95 -3.38 13.30
N SER A 47 -12.74 -2.57 12.62
CA SER A 47 -14.12 -2.94 12.24
C SER A 47 -14.19 -3.82 10.99
N GLY A 48 -13.05 -4.07 10.31
CA GLY A 48 -13.01 -4.85 9.08
C GLY A 48 -13.52 -4.11 7.85
N LEU A 49 -13.72 -2.78 7.94
CA LEU A 49 -14.09 -1.94 6.79
C LEU A 49 -12.95 -1.82 5.77
N PHE A 50 -11.69 -1.82 6.25
CA PHE A 50 -10.52 -1.89 5.40
C PHE A 50 -10.07 -3.33 5.24
N LYS A 51 -10.24 -3.86 4.03
CA LYS A 51 -9.76 -5.17 3.63
C LYS A 51 -8.41 -5.08 2.94
N ILE A 52 -7.54 -6.01 3.22
CA ILE A 52 -6.27 -6.17 2.53
C ILE A 52 -6.38 -7.39 1.63
N PRO A 53 -6.34 -7.21 0.28
CA PRO A 53 -6.49 -8.33 -0.65
C PRO A 53 -5.42 -9.40 -0.47
N GLY A 54 -5.81 -10.66 -0.58
CA GLY A 54 -4.92 -11.83 -0.40
C GLY A 54 -3.77 -11.91 -1.41
N PHE A 55 -3.88 -11.27 -2.57
CA PHE A 55 -2.80 -11.20 -3.56
C PHE A 55 -1.71 -10.18 -3.21
N GLN A 56 -1.93 -9.31 -2.21
CA GLN A 56 -0.88 -8.38 -1.76
C GLN A 56 0.18 -9.09 -0.91
N ARG A 57 1.38 -8.50 -0.90
CA ARG A 57 2.51 -9.05 -0.12
C ARG A 57 2.26 -8.98 1.39
N ASN A 58 2.95 -9.85 2.14
CA ASN A 58 2.98 -9.78 3.60
C ASN A 58 3.47 -8.42 4.10
N TYR A 59 3.26 -8.14 5.39
CA TYR A 59 3.92 -7.02 6.04
C TYR A 59 5.43 -7.23 6.04
N VAL A 60 6.20 -6.32 5.40
CA VAL A 60 7.66 -6.52 5.18
C VAL A 60 8.53 -5.47 5.85
N TRP A 61 7.96 -4.37 6.35
CA TRP A 61 8.74 -3.31 6.97
C TRP A 61 9.39 -3.78 8.26
N ASP A 62 10.63 -3.34 8.47
CA ASP A 62 11.30 -3.47 9.76
C ASP A 62 10.84 -2.39 10.75
N ILE A 63 11.20 -2.57 12.00
CA ILE A 63 10.80 -1.66 13.08
C ILE A 63 11.35 -0.23 12.88
N LYS A 64 12.53 -0.06 12.24
CA LYS A 64 13.12 1.27 12.00
C LYS A 64 12.34 2.02 10.95
N ARG A 65 11.99 1.36 9.83
CA ARG A 65 11.15 1.94 8.78
C ARG A 65 9.75 2.29 9.28
N ALA A 66 9.17 1.38 10.05
CA ALA A 66 7.88 1.60 10.71
C ALA A 66 7.93 2.81 11.66
N SER A 67 8.98 2.89 12.50
CA SER A 67 9.19 4.01 13.42
C SER A 67 9.31 5.36 12.71
N LYS A 68 10.01 5.41 11.58
CA LYS A 68 10.13 6.64 10.76
C LYS A 68 8.80 7.11 10.20
N LEU A 69 7.90 6.21 9.82
CA LEU A 69 6.54 6.60 9.42
C LEU A 69 5.79 7.23 10.59
N ILE A 70 5.81 6.60 11.77
CA ILE A 70 5.13 7.12 12.96
C ILE A 70 5.72 8.49 13.36
N GLU A 71 7.03 8.63 13.35
CA GLU A 71 7.71 9.92 13.57
C GLU A 71 7.19 10.98 12.59
N SER A 72 7.16 10.67 11.27
CA SER A 72 6.67 11.60 10.23
C SER A 72 5.23 12.06 10.50
N LEU A 73 4.35 11.15 10.92
CA LEU A 73 2.97 11.47 11.27
C LEU A 73 2.90 12.41 12.49
N ILE A 74 3.70 12.16 13.52
CA ILE A 74 3.73 12.97 14.75
C ILE A 74 4.23 14.40 14.45
N ILE A 75 5.36 14.53 13.72
CA ILE A 75 5.99 15.82 13.45
C ILE A 75 5.37 16.57 12.24
N GLY A 76 4.43 15.95 11.54
CA GLY A 76 3.67 16.61 10.48
C GLY A 76 4.26 16.55 9.09
N LEU A 77 5.22 15.68 8.85
CA LEU A 77 5.74 15.47 7.49
C LEU A 77 4.69 14.81 6.60
N PRO A 78 4.62 15.20 5.32
CA PRO A 78 3.71 14.57 4.38
C PRO A 78 4.15 13.12 4.13
N ILE A 79 3.16 12.24 4.05
CA ILE A 79 3.35 10.86 3.63
C ILE A 79 2.64 10.62 2.29
N PRO A 80 3.08 9.65 1.49
CA PRO A 80 2.40 9.30 0.25
C PRO A 80 0.94 8.94 0.51
N GLN A 81 0.06 9.33 -0.42
CA GLN A 81 -1.37 9.03 -0.35
C GLN A 81 -1.63 7.52 -0.44
N VAL A 82 -2.78 7.10 0.06
CA VAL A 82 -3.27 5.72 0.03
C VAL A 82 -4.31 5.59 -1.07
N PHE A 83 -4.39 4.45 -1.73
CA PHE A 83 -5.43 4.15 -2.72
C PHE A 83 -6.35 3.07 -2.17
N LEU A 84 -7.64 3.39 -2.16
CA LEU A 84 -8.73 2.54 -1.66
C LEU A 84 -9.71 2.29 -2.80
N TYR A 85 -10.13 1.05 -2.96
CA TYR A 85 -11.17 0.68 -3.92
C TYR A 85 -12.46 0.35 -3.17
N GLU A 86 -13.57 0.96 -3.57
CA GLU A 86 -14.89 0.76 -2.97
C GLU A 86 -15.56 -0.48 -3.58
N GLU A 87 -15.58 -1.61 -2.86
CA GLU A 87 -16.28 -2.84 -3.26
C GLU A 87 -17.81 -2.74 -3.07
N GLY A 88 -18.26 -1.79 -2.28
CA GLY A 88 -19.66 -1.62 -1.93
C GLY A 88 -19.82 -0.68 -0.76
N LYS A 89 -21.02 -0.59 -0.21
CA LYS A 89 -21.30 0.33 0.89
C LYS A 89 -20.45 -0.02 2.13
N ASN A 90 -19.56 0.91 2.50
CA ASN A 90 -18.66 0.78 3.67
C ASN A 90 -17.70 -0.42 3.59
N ASN A 91 -17.20 -0.73 2.41
CA ASN A 91 -16.27 -1.84 2.20
C ASN A 91 -15.16 -1.38 1.25
N TYR A 92 -13.94 -1.30 1.74
CA TYR A 92 -12.82 -0.72 1.01
C TYR A 92 -11.65 -1.69 0.94
N LEU A 93 -11.22 -2.01 -0.28
CA LEU A 93 -9.98 -2.72 -0.51
C LEU A 93 -8.81 -1.74 -0.53
N VAL A 94 -7.76 -2.06 0.20
CA VAL A 94 -6.51 -1.29 0.17
C VAL A 94 -5.73 -1.67 -1.08
N VAL A 95 -5.70 -0.79 -2.08
CA VAL A 95 -4.98 -1.02 -3.35
C VAL A 95 -3.50 -0.66 -3.21
N ASP A 96 -3.19 0.49 -2.61
CA ASP A 96 -1.82 0.87 -2.22
C ASP A 96 -1.82 1.54 -0.85
N GLY A 97 -0.72 1.37 -0.13
CA GLY A 97 -0.54 1.91 1.22
C GLY A 97 -0.67 0.89 2.34
N GLN A 98 -0.88 -0.40 2.03
CA GLN A 98 -1.02 -1.47 3.02
C GLN A 98 0.02 -1.41 4.15
N GLN A 99 1.31 -1.28 3.80
CA GLN A 99 2.39 -1.26 4.80
C GLN A 99 2.26 -0.06 5.76
N ARG A 100 1.81 1.09 5.23
CA ARG A 100 1.58 2.31 6.00
C ARG A 100 0.40 2.15 6.96
N LEU A 101 -0.73 1.66 6.45
CA LEU A 101 -1.94 1.45 7.23
C LEU A 101 -1.74 0.41 8.34
N LEU A 102 -1.12 -0.73 8.03
CA LEU A 102 -0.79 -1.76 9.02
C LEU A 102 0.22 -1.26 10.07
N THR A 103 1.20 -0.42 9.68
CA THR A 103 2.14 0.18 10.64
C THR A 103 1.41 1.05 11.65
N ILE A 104 0.48 1.90 11.20
CA ILE A 104 -0.35 2.75 12.05
C ILE A 104 -1.16 1.90 13.01
N TYR A 105 -1.82 0.88 12.49
CA TYR A 105 -2.61 -0.06 13.28
C TYR A 105 -1.76 -0.78 14.34
N PHE A 106 -0.65 -1.41 13.95
CA PHE A 106 0.23 -2.12 14.88
C PHE A 106 0.80 -1.19 15.97
N PHE A 107 1.13 0.06 15.60
CA PHE A 107 1.60 1.03 16.58
C PHE A 107 0.51 1.37 17.59
N SER A 108 -0.73 1.56 17.17
CA SER A 108 -1.86 1.82 18.07
C SER A 108 -2.11 0.66 19.04
N LYS A 109 -1.88 -0.57 18.58
CA LYS A 109 -1.98 -1.79 19.39
C LYS A 109 -0.73 -2.06 20.23
N LYS A 110 0.34 -1.29 20.05
CA LYS A 110 1.67 -1.46 20.69
C LYS A 110 2.31 -2.81 20.36
N ARG A 111 1.96 -3.39 19.22
CA ARG A 111 2.36 -4.74 18.82
C ARG A 111 3.05 -4.69 17.44
N PHE A 112 4.22 -5.30 17.31
CA PHE A 112 4.97 -5.34 16.07
C PHE A 112 5.13 -6.79 15.61
N PRO A 113 4.70 -7.16 14.37
CA PRO A 113 4.65 -8.55 13.93
C PRO A 113 6.06 -9.12 13.76
N LYS A 114 6.31 -10.29 14.38
CA LYS A 114 7.56 -11.05 14.22
C LYS A 114 7.74 -11.47 12.78
N LYS A 115 8.98 -11.41 12.28
CA LYS A 115 9.30 -11.61 10.88
C LYS A 115 8.87 -12.97 10.33
N ASP A 116 9.09 -14.03 11.10
CA ASP A 116 8.75 -15.42 10.80
C ASP A 116 7.25 -15.71 10.83
N LYS A 117 6.47 -14.89 11.55
CA LYS A 117 5.02 -15.05 11.71
C LYS A 117 4.16 -14.24 10.72
N ARG A 118 4.77 -13.40 9.90
CA ARG A 118 4.03 -12.46 9.03
C ARG A 118 3.19 -13.12 7.95
N PHE A 119 3.61 -14.27 7.47
CA PHE A 119 2.82 -15.03 6.50
C PHE A 119 1.55 -15.59 7.16
N GLU A 120 1.69 -16.22 8.32
CA GLU A 120 0.58 -16.76 9.09
C GLU A 120 -0.40 -15.65 9.53
N LEU A 121 0.12 -14.53 10.04
CA LEU A 121 -0.68 -13.36 10.40
C LEU A 121 -1.47 -12.76 9.24
N ARG A 122 -0.92 -12.82 8.01
CA ARG A 122 -1.65 -12.39 6.82
C ARG A 122 -2.84 -13.31 6.55
N GLN A 123 -2.66 -14.63 6.63
CA GLN A 123 -3.75 -15.59 6.45
C GLN A 123 -4.85 -15.39 7.51
N ILE A 124 -4.47 -15.21 8.77
CA ILE A 124 -5.39 -14.91 9.87
C ILE A 124 -6.19 -13.62 9.58
N PHE A 125 -5.53 -12.56 9.10
CA PHE A 125 -6.22 -11.32 8.75
C PHE A 125 -7.18 -11.51 7.57
N GLU A 126 -6.79 -12.26 6.55
CA GLU A 126 -7.59 -12.53 5.36
C GLU A 126 -8.86 -13.34 5.70
N GLU A 127 -8.72 -14.36 6.55
CA GLU A 127 -9.83 -15.20 6.98
C GLU A 127 -10.83 -14.48 7.89
N ASN A 128 -10.34 -13.60 8.76
CA ASN A 128 -11.16 -12.95 9.79
C ASN A 128 -11.54 -11.48 9.46
N GLY A 129 -10.96 -10.91 8.39
CA GLY A 129 -11.11 -9.48 8.05
C GLY A 129 -10.46 -8.51 9.04
N LYS A 130 -9.87 -9.01 10.11
CA LYS A 130 -9.17 -8.28 11.18
C LYS A 130 -8.18 -9.19 11.90
N PHE A 131 -7.36 -8.63 12.78
CA PHE A 131 -6.54 -9.42 13.70
C PHE A 131 -7.35 -9.76 14.96
N PRO A 132 -7.69 -11.03 15.21
CA PRO A 132 -8.32 -11.44 16.48
C PRO A 132 -7.39 -11.15 17.66
N ASP A 133 -7.97 -10.78 18.80
CA ASP A 133 -7.22 -10.40 20.01
C ASP A 133 -6.32 -11.54 20.54
N GLU A 134 -6.74 -12.78 20.37
CA GLU A 134 -5.96 -13.97 20.75
C GLU A 134 -4.61 -14.06 20.04
N TYR A 135 -4.52 -13.61 18.79
CA TYR A 135 -3.25 -13.54 18.06
C TYR A 135 -2.53 -12.22 18.30
N LEU A 136 -3.27 -11.10 18.31
CA LEU A 136 -2.71 -9.76 18.43
C LEU A 136 -1.93 -9.57 19.74
N TYR A 137 -2.41 -10.15 20.84
CA TYR A 137 -1.78 -10.06 22.16
C TYR A 137 -0.93 -11.28 22.52
N ASN A 138 -0.71 -12.20 21.58
CA ASN A 138 0.16 -13.35 21.76
C ASN A 138 1.62 -13.00 21.45
N ASP A 139 2.51 -13.22 22.41
CA ASP A 139 3.94 -12.92 22.28
C ASP A 139 4.67 -13.87 21.32
N ASP A 140 4.07 -15.00 20.91
CA ASP A 140 4.61 -15.85 19.86
C ASP A 140 4.56 -15.18 18.48
N TYR A 141 3.56 -14.31 18.26
CA TYR A 141 3.31 -13.63 16.98
C TYR A 141 3.84 -12.20 16.92
N PHE A 142 3.87 -11.51 18.06
CA PHE A 142 4.19 -10.10 18.11
C PHE A 142 5.21 -9.78 19.20
N ASP A 143 6.04 -8.79 18.92
CA ASP A 143 6.88 -8.09 19.90
C ASP A 143 6.21 -6.77 20.31
N ASP A 144 6.73 -6.11 21.36
CA ASP A 144 6.35 -4.75 21.71
C ASP A 144 6.72 -3.75 20.60
N PHE A 145 5.79 -2.88 20.20
CA PHE A 145 6.10 -1.79 19.31
C PHE A 145 6.52 -0.55 20.08
N LYS A 146 7.82 -0.38 20.27
CA LYS A 146 8.47 0.84 20.74
C LYS A 146 9.25 1.45 19.60
N LEU A 147 9.18 2.77 19.41
CA LEU A 147 9.84 3.46 18.31
C LEU A 147 11.38 3.27 18.38
N LYS A 148 11.98 2.83 17.30
CA LYS A 148 13.43 2.71 17.12
C LYS A 148 13.91 3.78 16.14
N LEU A 149 14.28 4.94 16.67
CA LEU A 149 14.70 6.11 15.93
C LEU A 149 16.17 6.41 16.26
N ASN A 150 16.89 6.96 15.28
CA ASN A 150 18.25 7.45 15.52
C ASN A 150 18.20 8.79 16.23
N ASP A 151 19.26 9.11 16.98
CA ASP A 151 19.44 10.43 17.57
C ASP A 151 19.57 11.49 16.46
N THR A 152 19.05 12.67 16.72
CA THR A 152 19.03 13.78 15.75
C THR A 152 20.43 14.37 15.55
N THR A 153 21.20 14.43 16.63
CA THR A 153 22.60 14.83 16.68
C THR A 153 23.31 14.06 17.77
N ILE A 154 24.67 14.17 17.83
CA ILE A 154 25.48 13.55 18.90
C ILE A 154 25.07 14.06 20.29
N LEU A 155 24.46 15.25 20.39
CA LEU A 155 24.11 15.91 21.64
C LEU A 155 22.60 15.83 21.95
N GLU A 156 21.75 15.56 20.96
CA GLU A 156 20.28 15.55 21.14
C GLU A 156 19.70 14.17 20.84
N LYS A 157 19.23 13.51 21.88
CA LYS A 157 18.46 12.27 21.75
C LYS A 157 17.11 12.53 21.13
N ASN A 158 16.68 11.65 20.25
CA ASN A 158 15.33 11.71 19.68
C ASN A 158 14.29 11.46 20.77
N LYS A 159 13.49 12.47 21.10
CA LYS A 159 12.47 12.41 22.15
C LYS A 159 11.43 11.31 21.95
N LEU A 160 11.23 10.86 20.72
CA LEU A 160 10.29 9.80 20.39
C LEU A 160 10.92 8.40 20.46
N HIS A 161 12.24 8.28 20.65
CA HIS A 161 12.90 6.97 20.76
C HIS A 161 12.40 6.21 22.01
N GLY A 162 12.03 4.95 21.84
CA GLY A 162 11.55 4.08 22.92
C GLY A 162 10.09 4.30 23.33
N ILE A 163 9.41 5.31 22.80
CA ILE A 163 7.99 5.59 23.07
C ILE A 163 7.12 4.59 22.30
N ASN A 164 5.99 4.23 22.90
CA ASN A 164 4.89 3.51 22.24
C ASN A 164 3.60 4.37 22.25
N TYR A 165 2.53 3.87 21.64
CA TYR A 165 1.26 4.59 21.54
C TYR A 165 0.67 5.01 22.89
N ALA A 166 0.80 4.19 23.94
CA ALA A 166 0.30 4.52 25.27
C ALA A 166 1.13 5.60 25.99
N THR A 167 2.40 5.75 25.61
CA THR A 167 3.34 6.70 26.22
C THR A 167 3.63 7.93 25.33
N LEU A 168 2.81 8.18 24.30
CA LEU A 168 2.94 9.34 23.41
C LEU A 168 2.78 10.69 24.14
N GLY A 169 2.06 10.72 25.27
CA GLY A 169 1.85 11.93 26.03
C GLY A 169 1.24 13.06 25.18
N GLU A 170 1.92 14.21 25.14
CA GLU A 170 1.51 15.39 24.36
C GLU A 170 1.41 15.15 22.85
N PHE A 171 2.16 14.17 22.31
CA PHE A 171 2.17 13.82 20.88
C PHE A 171 0.95 13.00 20.44
N LYS A 172 0.15 12.49 21.39
CA LYS A 172 -0.96 11.61 21.07
C LYS A 172 -2.00 12.26 20.16
N ASN A 173 -2.41 13.48 20.45
CA ASN A 173 -3.37 14.21 19.62
C ASN A 173 -2.78 14.52 18.24
N SER A 174 -1.49 14.88 18.15
CA SER A 174 -0.81 15.12 16.88
C SER A 174 -0.80 13.86 16.00
N PHE A 175 -0.65 12.68 16.60
CA PHE A 175 -0.74 11.41 15.89
C PHE A 175 -2.17 11.06 15.52
N ASP A 176 -3.11 11.05 16.47
CA ASP A 176 -4.49 10.58 16.28
C ASP A 176 -5.26 11.42 15.25
N LEU A 177 -5.02 12.74 15.25
CA LEU A 177 -5.69 13.69 14.35
C LEU A 177 -4.91 13.94 13.05
N ARG A 178 -3.74 13.32 12.85
CA ARG A 178 -2.98 13.47 11.62
C ARG A 178 -3.77 12.95 10.44
N THR A 179 -3.97 13.83 9.47
CA THR A 179 -4.69 13.53 8.24
C THR A 179 -3.80 12.77 7.26
N ILE A 180 -4.34 11.73 6.70
CA ILE A 180 -3.73 10.91 5.63
C ILE A 180 -4.62 11.02 4.41
N ARG A 181 -4.05 11.57 3.33
CA ARG A 181 -4.74 11.66 2.05
C ARG A 181 -4.95 10.27 1.47
N ASN A 182 -6.16 10.04 1.00
CA ASN A 182 -6.49 8.83 0.25
C ASN A 182 -7.28 9.16 -1.02
N ILE A 183 -7.17 8.30 -1.99
CA ILE A 183 -7.94 8.34 -3.23
C ILE A 183 -8.91 7.17 -3.18
N MET A 184 -10.19 7.47 -3.13
CA MET A 184 -11.24 6.47 -3.21
C MET A 184 -11.59 6.24 -4.67
N ILE A 185 -11.49 5.00 -5.09
CA ILE A 185 -11.75 4.56 -6.46
C ILE A 185 -13.00 3.70 -6.45
N LYS A 186 -13.92 4.01 -7.36
CA LYS A 186 -15.14 3.25 -7.58
C LYS A 186 -15.27 2.92 -9.06
N GLN A 187 -15.48 1.66 -9.37
CA GLN A 187 -15.79 1.22 -10.72
C GLN A 187 -17.30 1.36 -10.94
N ASN A 188 -17.67 2.05 -12.01
CA ASN A 188 -19.06 2.20 -12.43
C ASN A 188 -19.40 1.20 -13.54
N PHE A 189 -18.42 0.92 -14.43
CA PHE A 189 -18.56 -0.02 -15.53
C PHE A 189 -17.20 -0.69 -15.86
N PRO A 190 -17.19 -1.99 -16.20
CA PRO A 190 -18.28 -2.95 -16.04
C PRO A 190 -18.69 -3.12 -14.57
N SER A 191 -19.99 -3.35 -14.30
CA SER A 191 -20.53 -3.39 -12.93
C SER A 191 -20.41 -4.76 -12.25
N ASP A 192 -20.10 -5.77 -13.01
CA ASP A 192 -20.20 -7.19 -12.66
C ASP A 192 -18.84 -7.86 -12.41
N ASP A 193 -17.74 -7.12 -12.53
CA ASP A 193 -16.39 -7.61 -12.20
C ASP A 193 -15.53 -6.50 -11.56
N ASP A 194 -14.53 -6.90 -10.78
CA ASP A 194 -13.55 -6.02 -10.16
C ASP A 194 -12.29 -5.85 -11.02
N SER A 195 -12.40 -5.98 -12.33
CA SER A 195 -11.24 -5.98 -13.24
C SER A 195 -10.47 -4.67 -13.22
N ALA A 196 -11.15 -3.52 -13.04
CA ALA A 196 -10.49 -2.23 -12.92
C ALA A 196 -9.57 -2.18 -11.68
N MET A 197 -9.97 -2.79 -10.57
CA MET A 197 -9.18 -2.87 -9.35
C MET A 197 -7.84 -3.57 -9.60
N PHE A 198 -7.86 -4.72 -10.27
CA PHE A 198 -6.62 -5.46 -10.61
C PHE A 198 -5.73 -4.69 -11.55
N GLU A 199 -6.30 -4.02 -12.55
CA GLU A 199 -5.54 -3.20 -13.49
C GLU A 199 -4.90 -1.99 -12.81
N ILE A 200 -5.63 -1.30 -11.95
CA ILE A 200 -5.12 -0.17 -11.17
C ILE A 200 -4.02 -0.64 -10.22
N PHE A 201 -4.24 -1.77 -9.52
CA PHE A 201 -3.24 -2.37 -8.64
C PHE A 201 -1.95 -2.67 -9.38
N ASN A 202 -2.03 -3.34 -10.54
CA ASN A 202 -0.87 -3.67 -11.35
C ASN A 202 -0.10 -2.42 -11.80
N ARG A 203 -0.80 -1.37 -12.22
CA ARG A 203 -0.19 -0.11 -12.65
C ARG A 203 0.47 0.63 -11.49
N LEU A 204 -0.19 0.76 -10.34
CA LEU A 204 0.37 1.43 -9.17
C LEU A 204 1.60 0.72 -8.60
N ASN A 205 1.64 -0.61 -8.68
CA ASN A 205 2.75 -1.42 -8.18
C ASN A 205 3.83 -1.73 -9.23
N SER A 206 3.65 -1.31 -10.48
CA SER A 206 4.66 -1.47 -11.54
C SER A 206 5.91 -0.63 -11.25
N PRO A 207 7.13 -1.21 -11.32
CA PRO A 207 8.37 -0.48 -11.03
C PRO A 207 8.58 0.76 -11.90
N LYS A 208 8.06 0.77 -13.13
CA LYS A 208 8.17 1.89 -14.07
C LYS A 208 7.27 3.08 -13.70
N LEU A 209 6.12 2.85 -13.09
CA LEU A 209 5.20 3.92 -12.68
C LEU A 209 5.51 4.47 -11.29
N SER A 210 6.00 3.64 -10.36
CA SER A 210 6.43 4.10 -9.04
C SER A 210 7.55 5.15 -9.12
N SER A 211 8.40 5.10 -10.15
CA SER A 211 9.44 6.10 -10.38
C SER A 211 8.88 7.45 -10.87
N PHE A 212 7.78 7.47 -11.62
CA PHE A 212 7.14 8.71 -12.10
C PHE A 212 6.51 9.50 -10.95
N TYR A 213 5.84 8.83 -10.01
CA TYR A 213 5.28 9.51 -8.84
C TYR A 213 6.36 10.04 -7.90
N THR A 214 7.48 9.33 -7.78
CA THR A 214 8.64 9.79 -6.99
C THR A 214 9.33 11.00 -7.64
N LEU A 215 9.40 11.07 -8.97
CA LEU A 215 9.97 12.18 -9.72
C LEU A 215 9.10 13.44 -9.65
N HIS A 216 7.78 13.34 -9.67
CA HIS A 216 6.89 14.51 -9.54
C HIS A 216 6.98 15.16 -8.15
N PHE A 217 7.22 14.38 -7.09
CA PHE A 217 7.44 14.92 -5.75
C PHE A 217 8.81 15.60 -5.59
N ASN A 218 9.83 15.20 -6.37
CA ASN A 218 11.13 15.86 -6.36
C ASN A 218 11.16 17.17 -7.18
N PHE A 219 10.26 17.36 -8.15
CA PHE A 219 10.20 18.58 -8.94
C PHE A 219 9.64 19.79 -8.17
N PHE A 220 8.80 19.55 -7.17
CA PHE A 220 8.32 20.62 -6.27
C PHE A 220 9.34 21.06 -5.21
N ARG A 221 10.49 20.41 -5.13
CA ARG A 221 11.55 20.71 -4.15
C ARG A 221 12.61 21.69 -4.66
N ILE A 222 12.53 22.13 -5.92
CA ILE A 222 13.54 23.02 -6.56
C ILE A 222 13.01 24.44 -6.81
N CYS A 223 11.75 24.74 -6.49
CA CYS A 223 11.16 26.07 -6.74
C CYS A 223 10.64 26.76 -5.47
N PHE A 224 11.33 26.62 -4.32
CA PHE A 224 11.21 27.58 -3.19
C PHE A 224 12.53 27.63 -2.45
#